data_2b443a609e684bb5d29267f540c1d6d7
#
_entry.id   2b443a609e684bb5d29267f540c1d6d7
#
_cell.length_a   1.000
_cell.length_b   1.000
_cell.length_c   1.000
_cell.angle_alpha   90.00
_cell.angle_beta   90.00
_cell.angle_gamma   90.00
#
_symmetry.space_group_name_H-M   'P 1'
#
loop_
_entity.id
_entity.type
_entity.pdbx_description
1 polymer ?
#
loop_
_entity_poly.entity_id
_entity_poly.type
_entity_poly.pdbx_seq_one_letter_code
_entity_poly.pdbx_strand_id
1 'polypeptide(L)'
;MDTEKKQLELDKRYIRMASIWAENSYCQRRKVGALIVKDKMIISDGYNGTPSGFENVCEDENNLTKPYVLHAEANAITKIARSNNSSDGATMYVTASPCIECAKLIIQAGIKRVVYSEHYRLEDGIELLKRSGIEVIYTELDNNSSPNK
;
A
#
# COMPACT_ATOMS: atom_id res chain seq x y z
N MET A 1 5.43 9.83 -26.81
CA MET A 1 4.36 9.54 -25.84
C MET A 1 4.37 10.56 -24.72
N ASP A 2 3.20 11.01 -24.38
CA ASP A 2 3.01 11.96 -23.29
C ASP A 2 3.53 11.39 -21.95
N THR A 3 4.27 12.22 -21.21
CA THR A 3 4.85 11.82 -19.92
C THR A 3 3.78 11.43 -18.90
N GLU A 4 2.67 12.18 -18.87
CA GLU A 4 1.56 11.87 -17.97
C GLU A 4 0.92 10.51 -18.28
N LYS A 5 0.79 10.20 -19.56
CA LYS A 5 0.23 8.93 -20.00
C LYS A 5 1.14 7.76 -19.61
N LYS A 6 2.45 7.95 -19.76
CA LYS A 6 3.42 6.92 -19.34
C LYS A 6 3.37 6.69 -17.85
N GLN A 7 3.26 7.76 -17.06
CA GLN A 7 3.17 7.66 -15.61
C GLN A 7 1.90 6.92 -15.20
N LEU A 8 0.78 7.21 -15.84
CA LEU A 8 -0.47 6.52 -15.55
C LEU A 8 -0.37 5.02 -15.87
N GLU A 9 0.27 4.66 -16.96
CA GLU A 9 0.45 3.25 -17.31
C GLU A 9 1.34 2.53 -16.30
N LEU A 10 2.41 3.19 -15.83
CA LEU A 10 3.25 2.65 -14.78
C LEU A 10 2.47 2.47 -13.48
N ASP A 11 1.67 3.48 -13.13
CA ASP A 11 0.84 3.40 -11.93
C ASP A 11 -0.09 2.20 -11.97
N LYS A 12 -0.71 1.95 -13.11
CA LYS A 12 -1.59 0.79 -13.28
C LYS A 12 -0.85 -0.52 -13.11
N ARG A 13 0.36 -0.60 -13.63
CA ARG A 13 1.18 -1.81 -13.52
C ARG A 13 1.63 -2.06 -12.09
N TYR A 14 2.09 -1.02 -11.40
CA TYR A 14 2.49 -1.16 -10.00
C TYR A 14 1.29 -1.52 -9.12
N ILE A 15 0.12 -0.97 -9.39
CA ILE A 15 -1.10 -1.33 -8.66
C ILE A 15 -1.45 -2.81 -8.87
N ARG A 16 -1.30 -3.33 -10.09
CA ARG A 16 -1.51 -4.76 -10.34
C ARG A 16 -0.51 -5.61 -9.57
N MET A 17 0.75 -5.18 -9.52
CA MET A 17 1.76 -5.89 -8.74
C MET A 17 1.43 -5.88 -7.25
N ALA A 18 0.99 -4.75 -6.72
CA ALA A 18 0.56 -4.66 -5.33
C ALA A 18 -0.63 -5.58 -5.06
N SER A 19 -1.56 -5.68 -6.01
CA SER A 19 -2.72 -6.55 -5.93
C SER A 19 -2.32 -8.02 -5.87
N ILE A 20 -1.35 -8.42 -6.68
CA ILE A 20 -0.80 -9.78 -6.64
C ILE A 20 -0.12 -10.02 -5.29
N TRP A 21 0.64 -9.04 -4.82
CA TRP A 21 1.36 -9.16 -3.56
C TRP A 21 0.42 -9.32 -2.36
N ALA A 22 -0.77 -8.73 -2.45
CA ALA A 22 -1.78 -8.88 -1.42
C ALA A 22 -2.19 -10.34 -1.19
N GLU A 23 -2.03 -11.19 -2.21
CA GLU A 23 -2.39 -12.61 -2.11
C GLU A 23 -1.55 -13.36 -1.08
N ASN A 24 -0.42 -12.80 -0.68
CA ASN A 24 0.42 -13.39 0.37
C ASN A 24 -0.19 -13.26 1.76
N SER A 25 -1.14 -12.36 1.94
CA SER A 25 -1.75 -12.12 3.25
C SER A 25 -2.57 -13.31 3.72
N TYR A 26 -2.44 -13.65 5.00
CA TYR A 26 -3.25 -14.68 5.64
C TYR A 26 -4.52 -14.11 6.27
N CYS A 27 -4.68 -12.79 6.23
CA CYS A 27 -5.87 -12.16 6.80
C CYS A 27 -7.10 -12.52 5.98
N GLN A 28 -8.19 -12.86 6.66
CA GLN A 28 -9.41 -13.28 6.00
C GLN A 28 -10.38 -12.13 5.72
N ARG A 29 -10.40 -11.15 6.60
CA ARG A 29 -11.31 -10.02 6.44
C ARG A 29 -10.96 -9.15 5.25
N ARG A 30 -9.68 -8.95 4.99
CA ARG A 30 -9.21 -8.14 3.88
C ARG A 30 -7.74 -8.44 3.61
N LYS A 31 -7.38 -8.47 2.34
CA LYS A 31 -5.99 -8.65 1.91
C LYS A 31 -5.56 -7.39 1.18
N VAL A 32 -4.51 -6.76 1.66
CA VAL A 32 -3.99 -5.52 1.12
C VAL A 32 -2.52 -5.70 0.79
N GLY A 33 -2.10 -5.15 -0.35
CA GLY A 33 -0.69 -5.15 -0.75
C GLY A 33 -0.20 -3.74 -0.97
N ALA A 34 1.08 -3.52 -0.72
CA ALA A 34 1.71 -2.22 -0.90
C ALA A 34 3.10 -2.37 -1.48
N LEU A 35 3.49 -1.42 -2.33
CA LEU A 35 4.84 -1.29 -2.87
C LEU A 35 5.34 0.11 -2.61
N ILE A 36 6.64 0.26 -2.37
CA ILE A 36 7.28 1.56 -2.32
C ILE A 36 8.27 1.61 -3.48
N VAL A 37 8.12 2.61 -4.34
CA VAL A 37 8.89 2.74 -5.58
C VAL A 37 9.62 4.07 -5.58
N LYS A 38 10.91 4.03 -5.91
CA LYS A 38 11.74 5.23 -6.00
C LYS A 38 12.65 5.09 -7.22
N ASP A 39 12.68 6.12 -8.05
CA ASP A 39 13.49 6.12 -9.27
C ASP A 39 13.23 4.87 -10.13
N LYS A 40 11.96 4.50 -10.26
CA LYS A 40 11.49 3.33 -11.04
C LYS A 40 11.98 1.99 -10.50
N MET A 41 12.42 1.97 -9.23
CA MET A 41 12.83 0.75 -8.55
C MET A 41 11.89 0.46 -7.40
N ILE A 42 11.43 -0.78 -7.30
CA ILE A 42 10.67 -1.22 -6.13
C ILE A 42 11.69 -1.42 -5.00
N ILE A 43 11.64 -0.54 -3.99
CA ILE A 43 12.58 -0.59 -2.87
C ILE A 43 12.01 -1.25 -1.63
N SER A 44 10.70 -1.46 -1.60
CA SER A 44 10.05 -2.20 -0.52
C SER A 44 8.69 -2.69 -0.95
N ASP A 45 8.19 -3.65 -0.22
CA ASP A 45 6.87 -4.23 -0.42
C ASP A 45 6.29 -4.63 0.93
N GLY A 46 4.98 -4.83 0.97
CA GLY A 46 4.31 -5.27 2.17
C GLY A 46 2.93 -5.80 1.89
N TYR A 47 2.44 -6.61 2.79
CA TYR A 47 1.05 -7.04 2.82
C TYR A 47 0.63 -7.08 4.29
N ASN A 48 -0.67 -7.03 4.55
CA ASN A 48 -1.13 -6.99 5.93
C ASN A 48 -0.97 -8.36 6.60
N GLY A 49 -0.61 -8.34 7.88
CA GLY A 49 -0.38 -9.57 8.62
C GLY A 49 0.18 -9.33 10.01
N THR A 50 0.35 -10.41 10.73
CA THR A 50 0.95 -10.38 12.06
C THR A 50 2.46 -10.14 11.96
N PRO A 51 3.10 -9.71 13.07
CA PRO A 51 4.56 -9.53 13.05
C PRO A 51 5.29 -10.84 12.70
N SER A 52 6.48 -10.71 12.14
CA SER A 52 7.30 -11.86 11.76
C SER A 52 7.49 -12.81 12.94
N GLY A 53 7.25 -14.10 12.70
CA GLY A 53 7.42 -15.12 13.73
C GLY A 53 6.17 -15.37 14.58
N PHE A 54 5.15 -14.55 14.44
CA PHE A 54 3.89 -14.76 15.11
C PHE A 54 2.99 -15.71 14.30
N GLU A 55 1.92 -16.18 14.93
CA GLU A 55 0.95 -17.02 14.24
C GLU A 55 0.34 -16.29 13.05
N ASN A 56 0.10 -17.00 11.95
CA ASN A 56 -0.46 -16.42 10.71
C ASN A 56 -1.99 -16.39 10.76
N VAL A 57 -2.54 -15.83 11.84
CA VAL A 57 -3.98 -15.68 12.03
C VAL A 57 -4.25 -14.25 12.46
N CYS A 58 -4.87 -13.49 11.57
CA CYS A 58 -5.12 -12.06 11.79
C CYS A 58 -6.32 -11.79 12.68
N GLU A 59 -7.31 -12.68 12.67
CA GLU A 59 -8.59 -12.44 13.35
C GLU A 59 -8.70 -13.27 14.63
N ASP A 60 -9.39 -12.71 15.61
CA ASP A 60 -9.68 -13.43 16.87
C ASP A 60 -10.95 -14.30 16.70
N GLU A 61 -11.39 -14.92 17.80
CA GLU A 61 -12.56 -15.82 17.77
C GLU A 61 -13.85 -15.10 17.41
N ASN A 62 -13.88 -13.77 17.49
CA ASN A 62 -15.04 -12.96 17.11
C ASN A 62 -14.89 -12.37 15.70
N ASN A 63 -13.91 -12.84 14.93
CA ASN A 63 -13.60 -12.37 13.59
C ASN A 63 -13.21 -10.88 13.55
N LEU A 64 -12.65 -10.39 14.64
CA LEU A 64 -12.10 -9.04 14.71
C LEU A 64 -10.59 -9.09 14.51
N THR A 65 -10.06 -8.11 13.78
CA THR A 65 -8.61 -8.03 13.55
C THR A 65 -7.88 -7.83 14.87
N LYS A 66 -6.86 -8.67 15.10
CA LYS A 66 -6.05 -8.58 16.32
C LYS A 66 -5.29 -7.25 16.36
N PRO A 67 -5.10 -6.67 17.56
CA PRO A 67 -4.47 -5.35 17.67
C PRO A 67 -3.05 -5.26 17.10
N TYR A 68 -2.33 -6.38 17.05
CA TYR A 68 -0.93 -6.37 16.59
C TYR A 68 -0.78 -6.71 15.11
N VAL A 69 -1.87 -6.81 14.36
CA VAL A 69 -1.79 -6.97 12.91
C VAL A 69 -1.31 -5.65 12.29
N LEU A 70 -0.31 -5.74 11.44
CA LEU A 70 0.21 -4.58 10.73
C LEU A 70 -0.47 -4.44 9.37
N HIS A 71 -0.77 -3.21 9.00
CA HIS A 71 -1.27 -2.92 7.66
C HIS A 71 -0.13 -3.05 6.64
N ALA A 72 -0.49 -3.25 5.38
CA ALA A 72 0.50 -3.42 4.30
C ALA A 72 1.46 -2.23 4.23
N GLU A 73 0.95 -1.01 4.39
CA GLU A 73 1.76 0.21 4.35
C GLU A 73 2.81 0.22 5.46
N ALA A 74 2.39 -0.12 6.68
CA ALA A 74 3.30 -0.17 7.82
C ALA A 74 4.39 -1.22 7.60
N ASN A 75 4.04 -2.38 7.05
CA ASN A 75 5.01 -3.42 6.75
C ASN A 75 6.02 -2.97 5.70
N ALA A 76 5.56 -2.29 4.65
CA ALA A 76 6.45 -1.79 3.62
C ALA A 76 7.42 -0.73 4.18
N ILE A 77 6.93 0.18 5.02
CA ILE A 77 7.74 1.24 5.61
C ILE A 77 8.77 0.67 6.59
N THR A 78 8.37 -0.27 7.43
CA THR A 78 9.30 -0.84 8.42
C THR A 78 10.39 -1.71 7.78
N LYS A 79 10.11 -2.33 6.64
CA LYS A 79 11.15 -3.04 5.89
C LYS A 79 12.25 -2.08 5.45
N ILE A 80 11.90 -0.87 5.03
CA ILE A 80 12.90 0.14 4.64
C ILE A 80 13.79 0.50 5.82
N ALA A 81 13.21 0.57 7.04
CA ALA A 81 13.97 0.87 8.23
C ALA A 81 15.09 -0.15 8.51
N ARG A 82 14.97 -1.37 7.99
CA ARG A 82 15.96 -2.43 8.13
C ARG A 82 16.88 -2.56 6.92
N SER A 83 16.74 -1.67 5.95
CA SER A 83 17.49 -1.70 4.71
C SER A 83 18.40 -0.49 4.61
N ASN A 84 19.17 -0.42 3.53
CA ASN A 84 19.99 0.75 3.21
C ASN A 84 19.25 1.74 2.32
N ASN A 85 17.97 1.51 2.04
CA ASN A 85 17.16 2.38 1.21
C ASN A 85 16.47 3.46 2.03
N SER A 86 16.04 4.51 1.36
CA SER A 86 15.27 5.60 1.97
C SER A 86 13.96 5.75 1.23
N SER A 87 12.87 5.90 1.97
CA SER A 87 11.55 6.18 1.40
C SER A 87 11.36 7.65 1.06
N ASP A 88 12.30 8.50 1.42
CA ASP A 88 12.17 9.94 1.17
C ASP A 88 12.03 10.23 -0.32
N GLY A 89 10.95 10.91 -0.69
CA GLY A 89 10.65 11.23 -2.08
C GLY A 89 10.06 10.09 -2.90
N ALA A 90 9.77 8.95 -2.27
CA ALA A 90 9.24 7.77 -2.97
C ALA A 90 7.74 7.88 -3.25
N THR A 91 7.24 6.94 -4.05
CA THR A 91 5.81 6.73 -4.30
C THR A 91 5.37 5.43 -3.64
N MET A 92 4.23 5.47 -2.96
CA MET A 92 3.62 4.25 -2.43
C MET A 92 2.43 3.84 -3.29
N TYR A 93 2.39 2.58 -3.66
CA TYR A 93 1.25 1.96 -4.34
C TYR A 93 0.59 1.01 -3.36
N VAL A 94 -0.68 1.20 -3.09
CA VAL A 94 -1.41 0.38 -2.12
C VAL A 94 -2.79 0.05 -2.66
N THR A 95 -3.23 -1.18 -2.47
CA THR A 95 -4.50 -1.62 -3.06
C THR A 95 -5.73 -1.00 -2.40
N ALA A 96 -5.61 -0.56 -1.15
CA ALA A 96 -6.70 0.12 -0.44
C ALA A 96 -6.22 1.48 0.06
N SER A 97 -7.11 2.47 0.07
CA SER A 97 -6.75 3.80 0.56
C SER A 97 -6.27 3.72 2.01
N PRO A 98 -5.17 4.42 2.35
CA PRO A 98 -4.62 4.36 3.70
C PRO A 98 -5.57 4.89 4.77
N CYS A 99 -5.62 4.22 5.92
CA CYS A 99 -6.31 4.74 7.08
C CYS A 99 -5.50 5.89 7.69
N ILE A 100 -6.07 6.57 8.67
CA ILE A 100 -5.39 7.73 9.28
C ILE A 100 -4.07 7.32 9.96
N GLU A 101 -4.02 6.15 10.57
CA GLU A 101 -2.78 5.69 11.21
C GLU A 101 -1.67 5.45 10.21
N CYS A 102 -1.99 4.83 9.06
CA CYS A 102 -1.00 4.63 8.01
C CYS A 102 -0.64 5.94 7.31
N ALA A 103 -1.60 6.86 7.16
CA ALA A 103 -1.32 8.17 6.57
C ALA A 103 -0.25 8.91 7.37
N LYS A 104 -0.31 8.85 8.70
CA LYS A 104 0.72 9.45 9.55
C LYS A 104 2.10 8.88 9.26
N LEU A 105 2.18 7.56 9.15
CA LEU A 105 3.46 6.89 8.86
C LEU A 105 3.99 7.26 7.48
N ILE A 106 3.12 7.33 6.50
CA ILE A 106 3.49 7.69 5.12
C ILE A 106 4.08 9.11 5.10
N ILE A 107 3.44 10.05 5.79
CA ILE A 107 3.93 11.43 5.89
C ILE A 107 5.32 11.45 6.51
N GLN A 108 5.48 10.79 7.65
CA GLN A 108 6.75 10.80 8.38
C GLN A 108 7.87 10.06 7.63
N ALA A 109 7.50 9.12 6.76
CA ALA A 109 8.46 8.38 5.94
C ALA A 109 8.98 9.20 4.75
N GLY A 110 8.43 10.38 4.51
CA GLY A 110 8.88 11.25 3.43
C GLY A 110 8.34 10.85 2.05
N ILE A 111 7.34 9.99 2.00
CA ILE A 111 6.72 9.59 0.75
C ILE A 111 5.97 10.80 0.17
N LYS A 112 6.17 11.05 -1.12
CA LYS A 112 5.62 12.26 -1.75
C LYS A 112 4.37 12.00 -2.60
N ARG A 113 4.07 10.74 -2.88
CA ARG A 113 3.00 10.38 -3.80
C ARG A 113 2.39 9.04 -3.37
N VAL A 114 1.06 8.95 -3.34
CA VAL A 114 0.34 7.72 -2.97
C VAL A 114 -0.67 7.41 -4.06
N VAL A 115 -0.62 6.19 -4.57
CA VAL A 115 -1.56 5.69 -5.57
C VAL A 115 -2.31 4.51 -4.97
N TYR A 116 -3.64 4.52 -5.06
CA TYR A 116 -4.46 3.44 -4.51
C TYR A 116 -5.56 3.06 -5.49
N SER A 117 -6.10 1.85 -5.34
CA SER A 117 -7.06 1.30 -6.30
C SER A 117 -8.44 1.01 -5.72
N GLU A 118 -8.60 1.07 -4.42
CA GLU A 118 -9.87 0.77 -3.77
C GLU A 118 -10.11 1.71 -2.61
N HIS A 119 -11.28 2.34 -2.58
CA HIS A 119 -11.62 3.25 -1.49
C HIS A 119 -11.94 2.49 -0.22
N TYR A 120 -11.27 2.86 0.86
CA TYR A 120 -11.66 2.46 2.20
C TYR A 120 -12.83 3.36 2.63
N ARG A 121 -13.72 2.83 3.47
CA ARG A 121 -14.92 3.57 3.87
C ARG A 121 -14.65 4.89 4.60
N LEU A 122 -13.49 5.01 5.27
CA LEU A 122 -13.09 6.24 5.95
C LEU A 122 -12.10 6.99 5.08
N GLU A 123 -12.33 8.29 4.89
CA GLU A 123 -11.50 9.12 4.03
C GLU A 123 -10.56 10.05 4.80
N ASP A 124 -10.56 9.97 6.13
CA ASP A 124 -9.72 10.84 6.94
C ASP A 124 -8.23 10.66 6.67
N GLY A 125 -7.81 9.44 6.32
CA GLY A 125 -6.42 9.20 5.92
C GLY A 125 -6.04 9.92 4.64
N ILE A 126 -6.89 9.84 3.63
CA ILE A 126 -6.69 10.53 2.35
C ILE A 126 -6.65 12.05 2.55
N GLU A 127 -7.56 12.57 3.37
CA GLU A 127 -7.60 14.00 3.66
C GLU A 127 -6.33 14.47 4.36
N LEU A 128 -5.81 13.67 5.29
CA LEU A 128 -4.57 14.00 5.98
C LEU A 128 -3.38 14.01 5.01
N LEU A 129 -3.31 13.03 4.10
CA LEU A 129 -2.25 12.99 3.09
C LEU A 129 -2.29 14.23 2.21
N LYS A 130 -3.46 14.61 1.73
CA LYS A 130 -3.62 15.81 0.90
C LYS A 130 -3.24 17.07 1.66
N ARG A 131 -3.63 17.16 2.92
CA ARG A 131 -3.30 18.30 3.77
C ARG A 131 -1.79 18.45 3.94
N SER A 132 -1.06 17.34 3.94
CA SER A 132 0.41 17.37 4.08
C SER A 132 1.14 17.72 2.79
N GLY A 133 0.42 17.84 1.68
CA GLY A 133 1.00 18.17 0.39
C GLY A 133 1.37 16.94 -0.45
N ILE A 134 1.01 15.75 0.00
CA ILE A 134 1.26 14.52 -0.76
C ILE A 134 0.28 14.42 -1.92
N GLU A 135 0.78 14.09 -3.09
CA GLU A 135 -0.06 13.84 -4.26
C GLU A 135 -0.76 12.49 -4.08
N VAL A 136 -2.09 12.49 -4.13
CA VAL A 136 -2.90 11.28 -3.93
C VAL A 136 -3.67 10.99 -5.20
N ILE A 137 -3.53 9.78 -5.72
CA ILE A 137 -4.11 9.38 -7.00
C ILE A 137 -4.92 8.11 -6.83
N TYR A 138 -6.15 8.12 -7.30
CA TYR A 138 -6.97 6.93 -7.39
C TYR A 138 -6.81 6.35 -8.78
N THR A 139 -6.48 5.06 -8.86
CA THR A 139 -6.35 4.33 -10.11
C THR A 139 -7.08 3.02 -9.97
N GLU A 140 -8.20 2.88 -10.64
CA GLU A 140 -8.98 1.65 -10.57
C GLU A 140 -8.18 0.47 -11.10
N LEU A 141 -8.29 -0.66 -10.41
CA LEU A 141 -7.64 -1.88 -10.86
C LEU A 141 -8.32 -2.37 -12.14
N ASP A 142 -7.52 -2.53 -13.18
CA ASP A 142 -8.02 -2.98 -14.48
C ASP A 142 -8.25 -4.49 -14.48
N ASN A 143 -9.50 -4.89 -14.31
CA ASN A 143 -9.87 -6.30 -14.29
C ASN A 143 -9.72 -6.96 -15.65
N ASN A 144 -9.71 -6.18 -16.73
CA ASN A 144 -9.54 -6.71 -18.08
C ASN A 144 -8.11 -7.18 -18.34
N SER A 145 -7.16 -6.81 -17.47
CA SER A 145 -5.79 -7.26 -17.59
C SER A 145 -5.59 -8.67 -17.03
N SER A 146 -6.60 -9.23 -16.37
CA SER A 146 -6.51 -10.58 -15.80
C SER A 146 -6.58 -11.63 -16.93
N PRO A 147 -5.61 -12.54 -17.01
CA PRO A 147 -5.64 -13.58 -18.03
C PRO A 147 -6.73 -14.62 -17.83
N ASN A 148 -7.36 -14.62 -16.67
CA ASN A 148 -8.38 -15.60 -16.33
C ASN A 148 -9.81 -15.08 -16.53
N LYS A 149 -9.93 -13.97 -17.19
CA LYS A 149 -11.23 -13.40 -17.48
C LYS A 149 -11.73 -13.73 -18.85
#